data_c82847e0e74b319944922e80ed98b0d1
#
_entry.id   c82847e0e74b319944922e80ed98b0d1
#
_cell.length_a   1.000
_cell.length_b   1.000
_cell.length_c   1.000
_cell.angle_alpha   90.00
_cell.angle_beta   90.00
_cell.angle_gamma   90.00
#
_symmetry.space_group_name_H-M   'P 1'
#
loop_
_entity.id
_entity.type
_entity.pdbx_description
1 polymer ?
#
loop_
_entity_poly.entity_id
_entity_poly.type
_entity_poly.pdbx_seq_one_letter_code
_entity_poly.pdbx_strand_id
1 'polypeptide(L)'
;MGRKLVRQFRYPMRWLSFLASGVPVILVFPAPSLSYLAWFALVPGMVLFTRAATTREAVARGWWFGAGYLIAMLYWMAPEIGPGLVLLGAVMGWMWSPFAVAVHKLLRPGAPWWRPLAAFIVVPSCWLIPEWIRSYQGLGGPWDLYGASQWQHPAVLALAAVGGVWLVSVALLMANVALAVLLGAIRPAWFRPAAGALAAPAIPEGKGAPAVSAAGRLARPAVALAAFAAAAGSGPLAFALTAPFPASRQIEVTLVQPGVVNNATQRTDASETLTAALSKDGTLAVAKPDLIVWGESSIPDDLTGTSAADQALLKQIETLSRADDAEILADQDTTPPGKGHEKWAVLVNPSGVQGIYVKTRLVPFGEYIPFRAQLSWLTSISKAASSNMVPGTGAHTLTVTSPSGATAPVDVGVLICFESAFPDMSRVETGQGAELIVYQSSTPTFQGTWGPDQHASLAAIRAAETGRPVVQAALTGDTVAFDARGRQLAWLGQDDRGQVTVPVDLPAQADKTFYDQAGDYVMWSGVGISVLAALVMLLRRRHFLANTTGAAGGRTAEYDADTGNPVRS
;
A
#
# COMPACT_ATOMS: atom_id res chain seq x y z
N MET A 1 -22.03 11.72 -39.58
CA MET A 1 -22.62 12.14 -38.28
C MET A 1 -22.17 11.25 -37.11
N GLY A 2 -22.13 9.93 -37.25
CA GLY A 2 -21.79 9.01 -36.13
C GLY A 2 -20.38 9.14 -35.52
N ARG A 3 -19.32 9.48 -36.28
CA ARG A 3 -17.96 9.64 -35.77
C ARG A 3 -17.77 10.88 -34.83
N LYS A 4 -18.49 11.96 -35.08
CA LYS A 4 -18.44 13.18 -34.25
C LYS A 4 -19.14 12.94 -32.88
N LEU A 5 -20.31 12.32 -32.85
CA LEU A 5 -21.06 11.95 -31.65
C LEU A 5 -20.25 11.01 -30.74
N VAL A 6 -19.64 9.96 -31.32
CA VAL A 6 -18.79 9.01 -30.57
C VAL A 6 -17.59 9.71 -29.91
N ARG A 7 -17.03 10.75 -30.54
CA ARG A 7 -15.91 11.52 -30.01
C ARG A 7 -16.36 12.43 -28.84
N GLN A 8 -17.56 12.98 -28.89
CA GLN A 8 -18.12 13.89 -27.89
C GLN A 8 -18.39 13.19 -26.54
N PHE A 9 -18.76 11.87 -26.54
CA PHE A 9 -19.00 11.10 -25.30
C PHE A 9 -17.75 10.42 -24.70
N ARG A 10 -16.61 10.40 -25.40
CA ARG A 10 -15.39 9.72 -24.90
C ARG A 10 -14.74 10.47 -23.74
N TYR A 11 -14.58 11.76 -23.85
CA TYR A 11 -13.94 12.58 -22.81
C TYR A 11 -14.73 12.60 -21.50
N PRO A 12 -16.05 12.84 -21.48
CA PRO A 12 -16.82 12.78 -20.24
C PRO A 12 -16.69 11.43 -19.52
N MET A 13 -16.71 10.30 -20.25
CA MET A 13 -16.59 8.97 -19.64
C MET A 13 -15.21 8.71 -19.02
N ARG A 14 -14.15 9.30 -19.55
CA ARG A 14 -12.79 9.22 -18.97
C ARG A 14 -12.69 10.06 -17.70
N TRP A 15 -13.22 11.28 -17.72
CA TRP A 15 -13.31 12.10 -16.52
C TRP A 15 -14.15 11.44 -15.42
N LEU A 16 -15.26 10.81 -15.77
CA LEU A 16 -16.04 10.03 -14.81
C LEU A 16 -15.22 8.84 -14.26
N SER A 17 -14.35 8.23 -15.06
CA SER A 17 -13.47 7.15 -14.59
C SER A 17 -12.41 7.67 -13.63
N PHE A 18 -11.88 8.88 -13.85
CA PHE A 18 -10.98 9.57 -12.93
C PHE A 18 -11.67 9.85 -11.59
N LEU A 19 -12.86 10.40 -11.61
CA LEU A 19 -13.63 10.70 -10.40
C LEU A 19 -14.09 9.44 -9.67
N ALA A 20 -14.41 8.37 -10.41
CA ALA A 20 -14.85 7.09 -9.84
C ALA A 20 -13.77 6.35 -9.05
N SER A 21 -12.50 6.75 -9.17
CA SER A 21 -11.43 6.28 -8.32
C SER A 21 -10.99 7.33 -7.31
N GLY A 22 -10.78 8.56 -7.75
CA GLY A 22 -10.23 9.62 -6.92
C GLY A 22 -11.11 9.95 -5.71
N VAL A 23 -12.42 10.10 -5.91
CA VAL A 23 -13.34 10.41 -4.80
C VAL A 23 -13.38 9.30 -3.74
N PRO A 24 -13.58 8.01 -4.10
CA PRO A 24 -13.54 6.94 -3.10
C PRO A 24 -12.20 6.85 -2.37
N VAL A 25 -11.08 6.99 -3.06
CA VAL A 25 -9.74 6.89 -2.45
C VAL A 25 -9.55 7.95 -1.36
N ILE A 26 -9.93 9.19 -1.62
CA ILE A 26 -9.89 10.26 -0.63
C ILE A 26 -10.71 9.90 0.63
N LEU A 27 -11.80 9.17 0.48
CA LEU A 27 -12.69 8.86 1.59
C LEU A 27 -12.28 7.63 2.40
N VAL A 28 -11.67 6.63 1.76
CA VAL A 28 -11.39 5.34 2.42
C VAL A 28 -10.12 5.32 3.26
N PHE A 29 -9.15 6.18 2.94
CA PHE A 29 -7.89 6.30 3.68
C PHE A 29 -7.96 7.38 4.77
N PRO A 30 -7.01 7.44 5.72
CA PRO A 30 -6.91 8.54 6.66
C PRO A 30 -6.70 9.90 5.93
N ALA A 31 -7.23 11.03 6.43
CA ALA A 31 -7.91 11.21 7.74
C ALA A 31 -9.41 10.83 7.76
N PRO A 32 -10.20 10.84 6.64
CA PRO A 32 -11.64 10.50 6.75
C PRO A 32 -11.89 9.09 7.24
N SER A 33 -11.05 8.12 6.86
CA SER A 33 -11.09 6.72 7.29
C SER A 33 -12.49 6.07 7.17
N LEU A 34 -13.26 6.43 6.14
CA LEU A 34 -14.53 5.78 5.84
C LEU A 34 -14.27 4.41 5.17
N SER A 35 -13.48 3.60 5.84
CA SER A 35 -12.91 2.34 5.35
C SER A 35 -13.94 1.31 4.87
N TYR A 36 -15.16 1.34 5.42
CA TYR A 36 -16.28 0.51 4.96
C TYR A 36 -16.65 0.77 3.49
N LEU A 37 -16.39 1.98 2.96
CA LEU A 37 -16.63 2.29 1.55
C LEU A 37 -15.74 1.44 0.63
N ALA A 38 -14.57 0.99 1.06
CA ALA A 38 -13.67 0.17 0.25
C ALA A 38 -14.31 -1.13 -0.25
N TRP A 39 -15.33 -1.63 0.44
CA TRP A 39 -16.05 -2.85 0.07
C TRP A 39 -16.92 -2.71 -1.19
N PHE A 40 -17.21 -1.48 -1.64
CA PHE A 40 -18.05 -1.21 -2.83
C PHE A 40 -17.59 0.00 -3.67
N ALA A 41 -16.58 0.72 -3.24
CA ALA A 41 -16.14 1.97 -3.83
C ALA A 41 -15.65 1.84 -5.29
N LEU A 42 -15.19 0.67 -5.72
CA LEU A 42 -14.70 0.44 -7.07
C LEU A 42 -15.81 0.07 -8.07
N VAL A 43 -17.03 -0.24 -7.59
CA VAL A 43 -18.17 -0.64 -8.44
C VAL A 43 -18.51 0.42 -9.50
N PRO A 44 -18.56 1.73 -9.22
CA PRO A 44 -18.80 2.75 -10.25
C PRO A 44 -17.78 2.69 -11.39
N GLY A 45 -16.48 2.55 -11.07
CA GLY A 45 -15.41 2.35 -12.05
C GLY A 45 -15.62 1.09 -12.89
N MET A 46 -15.97 -0.03 -12.25
CA MET A 46 -16.27 -1.29 -12.96
C MET A 46 -17.45 -1.14 -13.93
N VAL A 47 -18.51 -0.44 -13.54
CA VAL A 47 -19.64 -0.12 -14.44
C VAL A 47 -19.15 0.67 -15.67
N LEU A 48 -18.33 1.70 -15.45
CA LEU A 48 -17.77 2.51 -16.54
C LEU A 48 -16.93 1.67 -17.50
N PHE A 49 -16.13 0.72 -17.01
CA PHE A 49 -15.31 -0.13 -17.85
C PHE A 49 -16.14 -1.09 -18.71
N THR A 50 -17.21 -1.68 -18.16
CA THR A 50 -18.10 -2.55 -18.95
C THR A 50 -18.81 -1.79 -20.07
N ARG A 51 -19.10 -0.51 -19.87
CA ARG A 51 -19.74 0.37 -20.87
C ARG A 51 -18.79 0.85 -21.98
N ALA A 52 -17.50 0.53 -21.90
CA ALA A 52 -16.57 0.85 -22.98
C ALA A 52 -16.96 0.11 -24.26
N ALA A 53 -17.03 0.83 -25.40
CA ALA A 53 -17.40 0.24 -26.68
C ALA A 53 -16.32 -0.73 -27.20
N THR A 54 -15.06 -0.44 -26.89
CA THR A 54 -13.90 -1.21 -27.37
C THR A 54 -12.91 -1.43 -26.24
N THR A 55 -12.03 -2.43 -26.39
CA THR A 55 -10.93 -2.68 -25.45
C THR A 55 -9.99 -1.46 -25.37
N ARG A 56 -9.75 -0.74 -26.47
CA ARG A 56 -8.94 0.50 -26.45
C ARG A 56 -9.56 1.58 -25.57
N GLU A 57 -10.88 1.70 -25.58
CA GLU A 57 -11.58 2.63 -24.70
C GLU A 57 -11.55 2.18 -23.24
N ALA A 58 -11.62 0.85 -22.98
CA ALA A 58 -11.45 0.31 -21.64
C ALA A 58 -10.04 0.61 -21.08
N VAL A 59 -8.99 0.43 -21.90
CA VAL A 59 -7.61 0.81 -21.57
C VAL A 59 -7.53 2.29 -21.21
N ALA A 60 -8.09 3.17 -22.05
CA ALA A 60 -8.07 4.61 -21.77
C ALA A 60 -8.81 5.00 -20.48
N ARG A 61 -9.96 4.37 -20.20
CA ARG A 61 -10.70 4.59 -18.95
C ARG A 61 -9.94 4.05 -17.74
N GLY A 62 -9.27 2.90 -17.87
CA GLY A 62 -8.38 2.36 -16.83
C GLY A 62 -7.21 3.28 -16.53
N TRP A 63 -6.62 3.89 -17.54
CA TRP A 63 -5.56 4.88 -17.38
C TRP A 63 -6.06 6.10 -16.59
N TRP A 64 -7.19 6.70 -17.00
CA TRP A 64 -7.76 7.84 -16.27
C TRP A 64 -8.17 7.48 -14.84
N PHE A 65 -8.69 6.27 -14.63
CA PHE A 65 -9.00 5.74 -13.32
C PHE A 65 -7.74 5.67 -12.44
N GLY A 66 -6.65 5.09 -12.95
CA GLY A 66 -5.38 5.01 -12.23
C GLY A 66 -4.77 6.39 -11.95
N ALA A 67 -4.90 7.35 -12.89
CA ALA A 67 -4.47 8.72 -12.66
C ALA A 67 -5.27 9.38 -11.51
N GLY A 68 -6.60 9.19 -11.48
CA GLY A 68 -7.45 9.67 -10.39
C GLY A 68 -7.09 9.05 -9.04
N TYR A 69 -6.82 7.73 -9.05
CA TYR A 69 -6.38 7.00 -7.86
C TYR A 69 -5.10 7.60 -7.28
N LEU A 70 -4.06 7.74 -8.09
CA LEU A 70 -2.74 8.22 -7.65
C LEU A 70 -2.77 9.67 -7.20
N ILE A 71 -3.43 10.55 -7.96
CA ILE A 71 -3.50 11.97 -7.61
C ILE A 71 -4.28 12.17 -6.31
N ALA A 72 -5.37 11.43 -6.11
CA ALA A 72 -6.16 11.51 -4.89
C ALA A 72 -5.41 10.95 -3.67
N MET A 73 -4.72 9.81 -3.83
CA MET A 73 -3.97 9.16 -2.76
C MET A 73 -2.76 9.99 -2.32
N LEU A 74 -2.08 10.63 -3.27
CA LEU A 74 -0.84 11.38 -3.03
C LEU A 74 -1.04 12.90 -3.05
N TYR A 75 -2.29 13.41 -2.91
CA TYR A 75 -2.56 14.85 -2.99
C TYR A 75 -1.76 15.67 -1.97
N TRP A 76 -1.45 15.08 -0.84
CA TRP A 76 -0.66 15.69 0.23
C TRP A 76 0.79 15.99 -0.19
N MET A 77 1.30 15.36 -1.25
CA MET A 77 2.59 15.70 -1.85
C MET A 77 2.54 16.97 -2.74
N ALA A 78 1.34 17.49 -3.06
CA ALA A 78 1.21 18.63 -3.98
C ALA A 78 2.02 19.87 -3.58
N PRO A 79 2.17 20.24 -2.28
CA PRO A 79 3.02 21.37 -1.88
C PRO A 79 4.50 21.19 -2.23
N GLU A 80 4.99 19.94 -2.30
CA GLU A 80 6.40 19.63 -2.55
C GLU A 80 6.71 19.42 -4.04
N ILE A 81 5.84 18.70 -4.76
CA ILE A 81 6.09 18.32 -6.15
C ILE A 81 5.25 19.10 -7.17
N GLY A 82 4.30 19.93 -6.70
CA GLY A 82 3.48 20.79 -7.54
C GLY A 82 2.85 20.08 -8.75
N PRO A 83 3.03 20.59 -9.98
CA PRO A 83 2.51 19.96 -11.20
C PRO A 83 3.05 18.55 -11.46
N GLY A 84 4.15 18.16 -10.81
CA GLY A 84 4.72 16.81 -10.87
C GLY A 84 3.75 15.72 -10.42
N LEU A 85 2.80 16.04 -9.52
CA LEU A 85 1.74 15.12 -9.12
C LEU A 85 0.83 14.73 -10.29
N VAL A 86 0.48 15.70 -11.14
CA VAL A 86 -0.34 15.46 -12.34
C VAL A 86 0.45 14.61 -13.36
N LEU A 87 1.74 14.91 -13.53
CA LEU A 87 2.62 14.14 -14.39
C LEU A 87 2.76 12.69 -13.89
N LEU A 88 2.96 12.51 -12.59
CA LEU A 88 3.03 11.19 -11.95
C LEU A 88 1.74 10.38 -12.20
N GLY A 89 0.57 10.98 -11.96
CA GLY A 89 -0.71 10.35 -12.26
C GLY A 89 -0.86 10.01 -13.75
N ALA A 90 -0.47 10.91 -14.65
CA ALA A 90 -0.52 10.69 -16.09
C ALA A 90 0.43 9.57 -16.55
N VAL A 91 1.65 9.53 -16.01
CA VAL A 91 2.65 8.51 -16.38
C VAL A 91 2.30 7.16 -15.77
N MET A 92 1.95 7.09 -14.50
CA MET A 92 1.76 5.80 -13.81
C MET A 92 0.32 5.28 -13.86
N GLY A 93 -0.68 6.12 -14.13
CA GLY A 93 -2.09 5.72 -14.15
C GLY A 93 -2.42 4.57 -15.11
N TRP A 94 -1.61 4.38 -16.20
CA TRP A 94 -1.81 3.30 -17.16
C TRP A 94 -1.72 1.90 -16.53
N MET A 95 -1.06 1.76 -15.37
CA MET A 95 -0.91 0.49 -14.66
C MET A 95 -2.27 -0.14 -14.28
N TRP A 96 -3.34 0.65 -14.14
CA TRP A 96 -4.71 0.15 -13.92
C TRP A 96 -5.43 -0.30 -15.18
N SER A 97 -4.83 -0.13 -16.37
CA SER A 97 -5.45 -0.58 -17.63
C SER A 97 -5.72 -2.09 -17.69
N PRO A 98 -4.84 -2.99 -17.18
CA PRO A 98 -5.15 -4.43 -17.13
C PRO A 98 -6.40 -4.74 -16.31
N PHE A 99 -6.58 -4.10 -15.15
CA PHE A 99 -7.77 -4.22 -14.31
C PHE A 99 -9.04 -3.80 -15.09
N ALA A 100 -9.01 -2.63 -15.74
CA ALA A 100 -10.14 -2.16 -16.54
C ALA A 100 -10.47 -3.09 -17.71
N VAL A 101 -9.46 -3.68 -18.38
CA VAL A 101 -9.63 -4.65 -19.47
C VAL A 101 -10.22 -5.95 -18.93
N ALA A 102 -9.77 -6.45 -17.80
CA ALA A 102 -10.31 -7.65 -17.16
C ALA A 102 -11.81 -7.47 -16.85
N VAL A 103 -12.18 -6.38 -16.19
CA VAL A 103 -13.58 -6.02 -15.92
C VAL A 103 -14.39 -5.93 -17.21
N HIS A 104 -13.89 -5.18 -18.22
CA HIS A 104 -14.54 -5.02 -19.51
C HIS A 104 -14.80 -6.35 -20.22
N LYS A 105 -13.88 -7.30 -20.14
CA LYS A 105 -14.01 -8.60 -20.84
C LYS A 105 -14.88 -9.59 -20.07
N LEU A 106 -14.82 -9.58 -18.75
CA LEU A 106 -15.42 -10.61 -17.93
C LEU A 106 -16.83 -10.25 -17.42
N LEU A 107 -17.10 -8.97 -17.18
CA LEU A 107 -18.38 -8.53 -16.59
C LEU A 107 -19.37 -7.92 -17.60
N ARG A 108 -19.11 -8.01 -18.93
CA ARG A 108 -20.06 -7.51 -19.94
C ARG A 108 -21.39 -8.27 -19.90
N PRO A 109 -22.52 -7.58 -20.12
CA PRO A 109 -23.83 -8.22 -20.26
C PRO A 109 -23.83 -9.26 -21.41
N GLY A 110 -24.53 -10.37 -21.20
CA GLY A 110 -24.56 -11.47 -22.18
C GLY A 110 -23.31 -12.36 -22.22
N ALA A 111 -22.34 -12.14 -21.33
CA ALA A 111 -21.18 -13.01 -21.21
C ALA A 111 -21.59 -14.44 -20.79
N PRO A 112 -20.90 -15.50 -21.27
CA PRO A 112 -21.09 -16.86 -20.79
C PRO A 112 -21.00 -16.96 -19.27
N TRP A 113 -21.69 -17.93 -18.67
CA TRP A 113 -21.84 -18.07 -17.22
C TRP A 113 -20.50 -18.20 -16.46
N TRP A 114 -19.49 -18.77 -17.07
CA TRP A 114 -18.15 -18.94 -16.46
C TRP A 114 -17.34 -17.63 -16.34
N ARG A 115 -17.63 -16.60 -17.16
CA ARG A 115 -16.87 -15.33 -17.13
C ARG A 115 -17.02 -14.57 -15.80
N PRO A 116 -18.21 -14.39 -15.24
CA PRO A 116 -18.34 -13.84 -13.90
C PRO A 116 -17.58 -14.64 -12.83
N LEU A 117 -17.51 -15.98 -12.95
CA LEU A 117 -16.70 -16.81 -12.05
C LEU A 117 -15.20 -16.53 -12.21
N ALA A 118 -14.72 -16.45 -13.43
CA ALA A 118 -13.34 -16.08 -13.71
C ALA A 118 -13.01 -14.66 -13.22
N ALA A 119 -13.98 -13.75 -13.18
CA ALA A 119 -13.78 -12.39 -12.72
C ALA A 119 -13.37 -12.32 -11.25
N PHE A 120 -13.86 -13.23 -10.38
CA PHE A 120 -13.48 -13.29 -8.96
C PHE A 120 -11.99 -13.58 -8.74
N ILE A 121 -11.32 -14.14 -9.72
CA ILE A 121 -9.89 -14.45 -9.67
C ILE A 121 -9.08 -13.43 -10.48
N VAL A 122 -9.46 -13.22 -11.76
CA VAL A 122 -8.66 -12.42 -12.70
C VAL A 122 -8.71 -10.91 -12.38
N VAL A 123 -9.86 -10.39 -11.92
CA VAL A 123 -10.00 -8.95 -11.65
C VAL A 123 -9.15 -8.53 -10.43
N PRO A 124 -9.22 -9.19 -9.26
CA PRO A 124 -8.29 -8.93 -8.16
C PRO A 124 -6.82 -9.12 -8.57
N SER A 125 -6.50 -10.17 -9.31
CA SER A 125 -5.12 -10.41 -9.78
C SER A 125 -4.59 -9.27 -10.64
N CYS A 126 -5.42 -8.71 -11.55
CA CYS A 126 -5.02 -7.55 -12.35
C CYS A 126 -4.89 -6.27 -11.52
N TRP A 127 -5.56 -6.16 -10.37
CA TRP A 127 -5.38 -5.05 -9.45
C TRP A 127 -4.04 -5.15 -8.72
N LEU A 128 -3.58 -6.34 -8.36
CA LEU A 128 -2.28 -6.51 -7.69
C LEU A 128 -1.10 -6.07 -8.57
N ILE A 129 -1.25 -5.97 -9.90
CA ILE A 129 -0.18 -5.50 -10.80
C ILE A 129 0.30 -4.09 -10.46
N PRO A 130 -0.56 -3.03 -10.42
CA PRO A 130 -0.12 -1.69 -10.03
C PRO A 130 0.39 -1.63 -8.59
N GLU A 131 -0.17 -2.40 -7.67
CA GLU A 131 0.32 -2.49 -6.30
C GLU A 131 1.73 -3.08 -6.26
N TRP A 132 1.99 -4.17 -6.98
CA TRP A 132 3.30 -4.81 -7.10
C TRP A 132 4.34 -3.90 -7.75
N ILE A 133 4.03 -3.28 -8.90
CA ILE A 133 4.98 -2.40 -9.60
C ILE A 133 5.37 -1.22 -8.71
N ARG A 134 4.42 -0.64 -7.98
CA ARG A 134 4.67 0.46 -7.04
C ARG A 134 5.48 0.03 -5.82
N SER A 135 5.51 -1.26 -5.48
CA SER A 135 6.32 -1.75 -4.36
C SER A 135 7.82 -1.68 -4.61
N TYR A 136 8.26 -1.38 -5.84
CA TYR A 136 9.65 -1.03 -6.10
C TYR A 136 9.94 0.39 -5.61
N GLN A 137 10.95 0.55 -4.77
CA GLN A 137 11.34 1.82 -4.14
C GLN A 137 11.44 2.97 -5.17
N GLY A 138 12.13 2.75 -6.29
CA GLY A 138 12.32 3.76 -7.34
C GLY A 138 11.03 4.21 -8.06
N LEU A 139 9.91 3.52 -7.85
CA LEU A 139 8.60 3.82 -8.43
C LEU A 139 7.59 4.38 -7.40
N GLY A 140 8.06 4.87 -6.26
CA GLY A 140 7.27 5.57 -5.27
C GLY A 140 6.88 4.75 -4.04
N GLY A 141 7.23 3.46 -3.98
CA GLY A 141 6.92 2.56 -2.87
C GLY A 141 5.43 2.18 -2.77
N PRO A 142 5.10 1.20 -1.91
CA PRO A 142 3.74 0.67 -1.75
C PRO A 142 2.88 1.53 -0.80
N TRP A 143 2.86 2.83 -0.98
CA TRP A 143 2.05 3.74 -0.18
C TRP A 143 0.56 3.44 -0.36
N ASP A 144 -0.17 3.29 0.74
CA ASP A 144 -1.62 3.06 0.78
C ASP A 144 -2.11 2.03 -0.26
N LEU A 145 -1.62 0.79 -0.17
CA LEU A 145 -2.20 -0.34 -0.88
C LEU A 145 -3.68 -0.47 -0.49
N TYR A 146 -4.54 -0.93 -1.39
CA TYR A 146 -5.98 -0.88 -1.16
C TYR A 146 -6.43 -1.58 0.12
N GLY A 147 -5.77 -2.67 0.49
CA GLY A 147 -5.98 -3.37 1.77
C GLY A 147 -5.64 -2.52 2.99
N ALA A 148 -4.76 -1.54 2.86
CA ALA A 148 -4.36 -0.65 3.96
C ALA A 148 -5.51 0.25 4.44
N SER A 149 -6.54 0.46 3.63
CA SER A 149 -7.76 1.15 4.05
C SER A 149 -8.47 0.51 5.25
N GLN A 150 -8.13 -0.75 5.60
CA GLN A 150 -8.77 -1.51 6.67
C GLN A 150 -8.02 -1.44 8.00
N TRP A 151 -7.07 -0.53 8.16
CA TRP A 151 -6.19 -0.43 9.31
C TRP A 151 -6.89 -0.39 10.68
N GLN A 152 -8.11 0.15 10.76
CA GLN A 152 -8.95 0.23 11.98
C GLN A 152 -9.73 -1.07 12.28
N HIS A 153 -9.60 -2.10 11.44
CA HIS A 153 -10.43 -3.31 11.53
C HIS A 153 -9.59 -4.57 11.76
N PRO A 154 -9.14 -4.85 13.01
CA PRO A 154 -8.30 -6.01 13.32
C PRO A 154 -8.87 -7.34 12.81
N ALA A 155 -10.22 -7.48 12.81
CA ALA A 155 -10.87 -8.68 12.27
C ALA A 155 -10.64 -8.85 10.76
N VAL A 156 -10.53 -7.77 9.99
CA VAL A 156 -10.21 -7.81 8.55
C VAL A 156 -8.71 -7.94 8.36
N LEU A 157 -7.92 -7.26 9.21
CA LEU A 157 -6.46 -7.33 9.19
C LEU A 157 -5.92 -8.73 9.52
N ALA A 158 -6.70 -9.61 10.15
CA ALA A 158 -6.30 -11.01 10.35
C ALA A 158 -5.94 -11.74 9.04
N LEU A 159 -6.47 -11.30 7.90
CA LEU A 159 -6.05 -11.78 6.58
C LEU A 159 -4.60 -11.42 6.27
N ALA A 160 -4.08 -10.33 6.82
CA ALA A 160 -2.71 -9.90 6.60
C ALA A 160 -1.70 -10.89 7.22
N ALA A 161 -2.01 -11.49 8.36
CA ALA A 161 -1.21 -12.56 8.93
C ALA A 161 -1.13 -13.82 8.03
N VAL A 162 -2.08 -14.00 7.13
CA VAL A 162 -2.13 -15.13 6.19
C VAL A 162 -1.43 -14.78 4.88
N GLY A 163 -1.76 -13.68 4.23
CA GLY A 163 -1.27 -13.36 2.89
C GLY A 163 -0.82 -11.93 2.68
N GLY A 164 -0.43 -11.24 3.75
CA GLY A 164 -0.03 -9.84 3.72
C GLY A 164 -1.22 -8.92 3.42
N VAL A 165 -0.97 -7.65 3.33
CA VAL A 165 -1.94 -6.63 2.87
C VAL A 165 -2.54 -6.99 1.50
N TRP A 166 -1.83 -7.79 0.71
CA TRP A 166 -2.26 -8.30 -0.59
C TRP A 166 -3.55 -9.12 -0.50
N LEU A 167 -3.67 -9.99 0.51
CA LEU A 167 -4.89 -10.81 0.70
C LEU A 167 -6.06 -9.95 1.16
N VAL A 168 -5.81 -8.90 1.94
CA VAL A 168 -6.83 -7.91 2.31
C VAL A 168 -7.32 -7.18 1.05
N SER A 169 -6.40 -6.70 0.20
CA SER A 169 -6.76 -6.10 -1.11
C SER A 169 -7.61 -7.06 -1.95
N VAL A 170 -7.22 -8.33 -2.06
CA VAL A 170 -7.98 -9.36 -2.81
C VAL A 170 -9.40 -9.52 -2.26
N ALA A 171 -9.59 -9.60 -0.95
CA ALA A 171 -10.91 -9.74 -0.34
C ALA A 171 -11.82 -8.53 -0.67
N LEU A 172 -11.30 -7.31 -0.56
CA LEU A 172 -12.02 -6.10 -0.94
C LEU A 172 -12.39 -6.09 -2.43
N LEU A 173 -11.46 -6.48 -3.30
CA LEU A 173 -11.71 -6.57 -4.74
C LEU A 173 -12.75 -7.63 -5.08
N MET A 174 -12.71 -8.80 -4.42
CA MET A 174 -13.72 -9.85 -4.59
C MET A 174 -15.12 -9.35 -4.20
N ALA A 175 -15.24 -8.61 -3.09
CA ALA A 175 -16.50 -8.00 -2.68
C ALA A 175 -17.03 -6.99 -3.74
N ASN A 176 -16.15 -6.12 -4.26
CA ASN A 176 -16.51 -5.18 -5.33
C ASN A 176 -16.95 -5.90 -6.61
N VAL A 177 -16.24 -6.97 -7.02
CA VAL A 177 -16.63 -7.81 -8.17
C VAL A 177 -18.00 -8.45 -7.93
N ALA A 178 -18.23 -8.99 -6.73
CA ALA A 178 -19.51 -9.60 -6.36
C ALA A 178 -20.66 -8.60 -6.48
N LEU A 179 -20.49 -7.41 -5.95
CA LEU A 179 -21.50 -6.34 -6.06
C LEU A 179 -21.70 -5.89 -7.51
N ALA A 180 -20.64 -5.80 -8.31
CA ALA A 180 -20.74 -5.49 -9.73
C ALA A 180 -21.50 -6.58 -10.51
N VAL A 181 -21.29 -7.87 -10.20
CA VAL A 181 -22.02 -9.00 -10.79
C VAL A 181 -23.49 -8.96 -10.37
N LEU A 182 -23.77 -8.73 -9.09
CA LEU A 182 -25.13 -8.61 -8.55
C LEU A 182 -25.87 -7.44 -9.21
N LEU A 183 -25.26 -6.26 -9.25
CA LEU A 183 -25.81 -5.07 -9.87
C LEU A 183 -26.07 -5.29 -11.38
N GLY A 184 -25.14 -5.96 -12.07
CA GLY A 184 -25.31 -6.33 -13.49
C GLY A 184 -26.45 -7.31 -13.75
N ALA A 185 -26.77 -8.17 -12.78
CA ALA A 185 -27.93 -9.06 -12.84
C ALA A 185 -29.27 -8.31 -12.61
N ILE A 186 -29.30 -7.35 -11.68
CA ILE A 186 -30.51 -6.59 -11.30
C ILE A 186 -30.76 -5.42 -12.29
N ARG A 187 -29.70 -4.74 -12.71
CA ARG A 187 -29.76 -3.55 -13.57
C ARG A 187 -28.86 -3.69 -14.82
N PRO A 188 -29.12 -4.66 -15.71
CA PRO A 188 -28.23 -4.96 -16.83
C PRO A 188 -28.05 -3.76 -17.78
N ALA A 189 -29.01 -2.84 -17.83
CA ALA A 189 -28.91 -1.62 -18.64
C ALA A 189 -27.72 -0.73 -18.24
N TRP A 190 -27.34 -0.72 -16.96
CA TRP A 190 -26.21 0.08 -16.48
C TRP A 190 -24.85 -0.40 -17.01
N PHE A 191 -24.75 -1.65 -17.42
CA PHE A 191 -23.54 -2.28 -17.91
C PHE A 191 -23.45 -2.30 -19.46
N ARG A 192 -24.49 -1.82 -20.16
CA ARG A 192 -24.50 -1.78 -21.63
C ARG A 192 -23.79 -0.54 -22.15
N PRO A 193 -23.09 -0.63 -23.30
CA PRO A 193 -22.58 0.55 -23.99
C PRO A 193 -23.70 1.55 -24.29
N ALA A 194 -23.39 2.85 -24.28
CA ALA A 194 -24.36 3.88 -24.67
C ALA A 194 -24.89 3.63 -26.09
N ALA A 195 -26.19 3.84 -26.31
CA ALA A 195 -26.79 3.76 -27.62
C ALA A 195 -26.07 4.71 -28.60
N GLY A 196 -25.59 4.22 -29.74
CA GLY A 196 -24.77 4.98 -30.70
C GLY A 196 -23.27 4.67 -30.68
N ALA A 197 -22.75 3.93 -29.69
CA ALA A 197 -21.45 3.28 -29.83
C ALA A 197 -21.59 2.23 -30.92
N LEU A 198 -20.79 2.34 -32.01
CA LEU A 198 -20.76 1.40 -33.11
C LEU A 198 -20.84 -0.03 -32.56
N ALA A 199 -21.99 -0.68 -32.73
CA ALA A 199 -22.11 -2.09 -32.44
C ALA A 199 -21.00 -2.77 -33.23
N ALA A 200 -20.06 -3.42 -32.53
CA ALA A 200 -19.29 -4.47 -33.18
C ALA A 200 -20.33 -5.36 -33.85
N PRO A 201 -20.12 -5.80 -35.14
CA PRO A 201 -21.10 -6.60 -35.83
C PRO A 201 -21.56 -7.67 -34.85
N ALA A 202 -22.88 -7.70 -34.61
CA ALA A 202 -23.47 -8.71 -33.74
C ALA A 202 -22.98 -10.04 -34.34
N ILE A 203 -22.24 -10.81 -33.54
CA ILE A 203 -22.01 -12.20 -33.89
C ILE A 203 -23.43 -12.73 -34.13
N PRO A 204 -23.77 -13.22 -35.34
CA PRO A 204 -25.12 -13.71 -35.60
C PRO A 204 -25.46 -14.63 -34.43
N GLU A 205 -26.50 -14.31 -33.69
CA GLU A 205 -27.03 -15.23 -32.69
C GLU A 205 -27.43 -16.46 -33.50
N GLY A 206 -26.56 -17.48 -33.45
CA GLY A 206 -26.87 -18.74 -34.10
C GLY A 206 -28.25 -19.14 -33.58
N LYS A 207 -29.17 -19.39 -34.49
CA LYS A 207 -30.50 -19.90 -34.18
C LYS A 207 -30.33 -21.07 -33.23
N GLY A 208 -30.56 -20.86 -31.92
CA GLY A 208 -30.37 -21.89 -30.90
C GLY A 208 -29.55 -21.48 -29.66
N ALA A 209 -29.32 -20.20 -29.38
CA ALA A 209 -28.84 -19.84 -28.04
C ALA A 209 -29.89 -20.31 -27.02
N PRO A 210 -29.59 -21.29 -26.15
CA PRO A 210 -30.58 -21.80 -25.20
C PRO A 210 -31.08 -20.64 -24.36
N ALA A 211 -32.39 -20.45 -24.31
CA ALA A 211 -33.00 -19.47 -23.42
C ALA A 211 -32.46 -19.72 -22.00
N VAL A 212 -31.84 -18.71 -21.41
CA VAL A 212 -31.30 -18.83 -20.05
C VAL A 212 -32.45 -19.29 -19.16
N SER A 213 -32.36 -20.52 -18.65
CA SER A 213 -33.39 -21.12 -17.79
C SER A 213 -33.63 -20.21 -16.57
N ALA A 214 -34.83 -20.27 -15.99
CA ALA A 214 -35.14 -19.54 -14.76
C ALA A 214 -34.09 -19.81 -13.66
N ALA A 215 -33.63 -21.06 -13.57
CA ALA A 215 -32.53 -21.45 -12.68
C ALA A 215 -31.22 -20.70 -12.99
N GLY A 216 -30.86 -20.53 -14.26
CA GLY A 216 -29.67 -19.78 -14.66
C GLY A 216 -29.76 -18.27 -14.42
N ARG A 217 -30.97 -17.72 -14.34
CA ARG A 217 -31.19 -16.31 -13.98
C ARG A 217 -31.02 -16.06 -12.48
N LEU A 218 -31.37 -17.02 -11.63
CA LEU A 218 -31.20 -16.93 -10.16
C LEU A 218 -29.78 -17.33 -9.71
N ALA A 219 -29.07 -18.16 -10.46
CA ALA A 219 -27.75 -18.63 -10.12
C ALA A 219 -26.70 -17.50 -10.00
N ARG A 220 -26.72 -16.51 -10.91
CA ARG A 220 -25.76 -15.40 -10.89
C ARG A 220 -25.86 -14.52 -9.63
N PRO A 221 -27.06 -14.02 -9.25
CA PRO A 221 -27.21 -13.28 -7.98
C PRO A 221 -26.82 -14.11 -6.76
N ALA A 222 -27.19 -15.39 -6.72
CA ALA A 222 -26.85 -16.28 -5.61
C ALA A 222 -25.33 -16.46 -5.46
N VAL A 223 -24.63 -16.73 -6.55
CA VAL A 223 -23.15 -16.82 -6.56
C VAL A 223 -22.51 -15.50 -6.14
N ALA A 224 -23.03 -14.36 -6.62
CA ALA A 224 -22.50 -13.05 -6.23
C ALA A 224 -22.68 -12.78 -4.73
N LEU A 225 -23.86 -13.06 -4.17
CA LEU A 225 -24.13 -12.93 -2.74
C LEU A 225 -23.24 -13.85 -1.90
N ALA A 226 -23.07 -15.11 -2.32
CA ALA A 226 -22.19 -16.06 -1.66
C ALA A 226 -20.71 -15.60 -1.71
N ALA A 227 -20.26 -15.09 -2.85
CA ALA A 227 -18.89 -14.56 -2.99
C ALA A 227 -18.67 -13.30 -2.14
N PHE A 228 -19.66 -12.40 -2.08
CA PHE A 228 -19.61 -11.24 -1.19
C PHE A 228 -19.53 -11.66 0.29
N ALA A 229 -20.41 -12.57 0.70
CA ALA A 229 -20.41 -13.09 2.07
C ALA A 229 -19.09 -13.80 2.43
N ALA A 230 -18.54 -14.58 1.50
CA ALA A 230 -17.24 -15.23 1.67
C ALA A 230 -16.09 -14.19 1.79
N ALA A 231 -16.07 -13.17 0.93
CA ALA A 231 -15.08 -12.11 0.99
C ALA A 231 -15.18 -11.29 2.29
N ALA A 232 -16.39 -10.85 2.66
CA ALA A 232 -16.63 -10.07 3.87
C ALA A 232 -16.43 -10.89 5.16
N GLY A 233 -16.75 -12.18 5.11
CA GLY A 233 -16.64 -13.10 6.25
C GLY A 233 -15.23 -13.69 6.42
N SER A 234 -14.37 -13.62 5.41
CA SER A 234 -13.04 -14.25 5.45
C SER A 234 -12.14 -13.67 6.54
N GLY A 235 -12.14 -12.34 6.71
CA GLY A 235 -11.38 -11.66 7.77
C GLY A 235 -11.86 -12.05 9.18
N PRO A 236 -13.15 -11.84 9.52
CA PRO A 236 -13.70 -12.31 10.79
C PRO A 236 -13.47 -13.80 11.06
N LEU A 237 -13.55 -14.64 10.03
CA LEU A 237 -13.27 -16.06 10.16
C LEU A 237 -11.79 -16.31 10.48
N ALA A 238 -10.88 -15.68 9.75
CA ALA A 238 -9.45 -15.75 10.04
C ALA A 238 -9.16 -15.28 11.46
N PHE A 239 -9.75 -14.17 11.89
CA PHE A 239 -9.60 -13.62 13.24
C PHE A 239 -10.07 -14.57 14.34
N ALA A 240 -11.16 -15.30 14.10
CA ALA A 240 -11.70 -16.27 15.04
C ALA A 240 -10.91 -17.58 15.09
N LEU A 241 -10.31 -17.98 13.95
CA LEU A 241 -9.54 -19.21 13.84
C LEU A 241 -8.06 -19.07 14.24
N THR A 242 -7.50 -17.85 14.16
CA THR A 242 -6.13 -17.57 14.57
C THR A 242 -6.11 -16.99 15.98
N ALA A 243 -5.67 -17.79 16.95
CA ALA A 243 -5.38 -17.25 18.28
C ALA A 243 -4.24 -16.22 18.20
N PRO A 244 -4.24 -15.16 19.03
CA PRO A 244 -3.07 -14.32 19.18
C PRO A 244 -1.91 -15.16 19.70
N PHE A 245 -0.69 -14.83 19.30
CA PHE A 245 0.47 -15.40 19.95
C PHE A 245 0.45 -15.03 21.44
N PRO A 246 0.75 -15.98 22.33
CA PRO A 246 0.82 -15.68 23.75
C PRO A 246 1.94 -14.67 24.01
N ALA A 247 1.71 -13.73 24.90
CA ALA A 247 2.78 -12.86 25.38
C ALA A 247 3.82 -13.71 26.12
N SER A 248 5.07 -13.68 25.66
CA SER A 248 6.19 -14.29 26.37
C SER A 248 6.67 -13.40 27.52
N ARG A 249 6.54 -12.09 27.31
CA ARG A 249 6.89 -11.02 28.26
C ARG A 249 6.18 -9.71 27.87
N GLN A 250 6.27 -8.70 28.74
CA GLN A 250 5.79 -7.34 28.49
C GLN A 250 6.94 -6.37 28.77
N ILE A 251 7.01 -5.30 27.98
CA ILE A 251 7.90 -4.17 28.18
C ILE A 251 7.13 -2.86 28.15
N GLU A 252 7.67 -1.84 28.80
CA GLU A 252 7.14 -0.48 28.75
C GLU A 252 7.93 0.35 27.73
N VAL A 253 7.23 0.87 26.73
CA VAL A 253 7.84 1.70 25.68
C VAL A 253 7.30 3.11 25.75
N THR A 254 8.19 4.10 25.89
CA THR A 254 7.84 5.52 25.83
C THR A 254 8.15 6.07 24.44
N LEU A 255 7.15 6.69 23.82
CA LEU A 255 7.25 7.34 22.52
C LEU A 255 7.20 8.86 22.73
N VAL A 256 8.18 9.58 22.19
CA VAL A 256 8.37 11.02 22.40
C VAL A 256 8.04 11.79 21.12
N GLN A 257 7.09 12.74 21.22
CA GLN A 257 6.67 13.62 20.13
C GLN A 257 6.90 15.10 20.48
N PRO A 258 8.03 15.70 20.08
CA PRO A 258 8.30 17.11 20.35
C PRO A 258 7.40 18.08 19.58
N GLY A 259 6.78 17.61 18.49
CA GLY A 259 5.97 18.43 17.60
C GLY A 259 6.81 19.24 16.61
N VAL A 260 6.20 20.22 15.96
CA VAL A 260 6.87 21.03 14.94
C VAL A 260 7.93 21.91 15.58
N VAL A 261 9.19 21.62 15.29
CA VAL A 261 10.36 22.39 15.72
C VAL A 261 11.22 22.73 14.51
N ASN A 262 11.47 24.02 14.31
CA ASN A 262 12.11 24.52 13.07
C ASN A 262 13.64 24.46 13.10
N ASN A 263 14.26 24.24 14.27
CA ASN A 263 15.70 24.24 14.46
C ASN A 263 16.14 22.86 14.96
N ALA A 264 17.20 22.32 14.39
CA ALA A 264 17.70 20.98 14.73
C ALA A 264 18.07 20.85 16.23
N THR A 265 18.80 21.82 16.80
CA THR A 265 19.14 21.82 18.24
C THR A 265 17.88 21.83 19.11
N GLN A 266 16.88 22.64 18.75
CA GLN A 266 15.62 22.69 19.51
C GLN A 266 14.84 21.36 19.45
N ARG A 267 15.03 20.54 18.42
CA ARG A 267 14.42 19.21 18.35
C ARG A 267 14.98 18.31 19.43
N THR A 268 16.30 18.32 19.59
CA THR A 268 16.99 17.58 20.64
C THR A 268 16.60 18.08 22.04
N ASP A 269 16.69 19.40 22.28
CA ASP A 269 16.30 20.02 23.55
C ASP A 269 14.85 19.69 23.95
N ALA A 270 13.94 19.66 22.97
CA ALA A 270 12.53 19.33 23.21
C ALA A 270 12.35 17.84 23.53
N SER A 271 13.07 16.95 22.85
CA SER A 271 13.04 15.50 23.11
C SER A 271 13.65 15.20 24.50
N GLU A 272 14.77 15.83 24.83
CA GLU A 272 15.41 15.73 26.17
C GLU A 272 14.48 16.25 27.27
N THR A 273 13.82 17.39 27.05
CA THR A 273 12.90 17.98 28.04
C THR A 273 11.74 17.06 28.34
N LEU A 274 11.13 16.46 27.28
CA LEU A 274 10.04 15.51 27.44
C LEU A 274 10.52 14.23 28.14
N THR A 275 11.68 13.71 27.77
CA THR A 275 12.28 12.53 28.41
C THR A 275 12.58 12.81 29.90
N ALA A 276 13.23 13.93 30.19
CA ALA A 276 13.54 14.31 31.58
C ALA A 276 12.30 14.56 32.46
N ALA A 277 11.13 14.77 31.87
CA ALA A 277 9.88 14.87 32.64
C ALA A 277 9.41 13.51 33.15
N LEU A 278 9.79 12.39 32.54
CA LEU A 278 9.45 11.04 33.01
C LEU A 278 9.95 10.78 34.44
N SER A 279 11.22 11.10 34.70
CA SER A 279 11.83 10.88 35.99
C SER A 279 11.36 11.88 37.08
N LYS A 280 10.79 13.04 36.67
CA LYS A 280 10.32 14.08 37.60
C LYS A 280 8.87 13.90 38.02
N ASP A 281 8.07 13.25 37.18
CA ASP A 281 6.62 13.14 37.38
C ASP A 281 6.27 11.92 38.23
N GLY A 282 6.73 11.92 39.50
CA GLY A 282 6.43 10.88 40.50
C GLY A 282 4.93 10.71 40.83
N THR A 283 4.04 11.45 40.15
CA THR A 283 2.58 11.35 40.32
C THR A 283 1.93 10.43 39.27
N LEU A 284 2.61 10.14 38.18
CA LEU A 284 2.12 9.17 37.20
C LEU A 284 2.44 7.76 37.71
N ALA A 285 1.40 6.99 38.03
CA ALA A 285 1.45 5.54 38.26
C ALA A 285 1.81 4.76 36.99
N VAL A 286 2.65 5.33 36.14
CA VAL A 286 3.12 4.72 34.89
C VAL A 286 4.38 3.93 35.21
N ALA A 287 4.45 2.70 34.77
CA ALA A 287 5.64 1.87 34.89
C ALA A 287 6.86 2.58 34.26
N LYS A 288 8.04 2.37 34.82
CA LYS A 288 9.27 2.88 34.23
C LYS A 288 9.46 2.29 32.84
N PRO A 289 9.85 3.10 31.81
CA PRO A 289 10.10 2.56 30.48
C PRO A 289 11.34 1.65 30.46
N ASP A 290 11.29 0.63 29.60
CA ASP A 290 12.45 -0.17 29.22
C ASP A 290 13.16 0.45 28.00
N LEU A 291 12.36 1.06 27.11
CA LEU A 291 12.82 1.72 25.89
C LEU A 291 12.12 3.08 25.71
N ILE A 292 12.91 4.10 25.42
CA ILE A 292 12.43 5.43 25.03
C ILE A 292 12.79 5.64 23.57
N VAL A 293 11.81 6.01 22.73
CA VAL A 293 12.00 6.20 21.29
C VAL A 293 11.79 7.67 20.93
N TRP A 294 12.79 8.26 20.30
CA TRP A 294 12.72 9.58 19.68
C TRP A 294 12.45 9.45 18.16
N GLY A 295 11.80 10.43 17.57
CA GLY A 295 11.49 10.41 16.13
C GLY A 295 12.72 10.62 15.24
N GLU A 296 12.51 10.46 13.93
CA GLU A 296 13.51 10.66 12.88
C GLU A 296 14.10 12.07 12.91
N SER A 297 15.40 12.20 12.69
CA SER A 297 16.16 13.47 12.71
C SER A 297 16.06 14.24 14.05
N SER A 298 15.97 13.53 15.16
CA SER A 298 15.94 14.14 16.50
C SER A 298 17.31 14.68 16.92
N ILE A 299 18.39 14.17 16.37
CA ILE A 299 19.77 14.55 16.71
C ILE A 299 20.41 15.27 15.51
N PRO A 300 20.96 16.49 15.72
CA PRO A 300 21.64 17.24 14.66
C PRO A 300 23.12 16.88 14.50
N ASP A 301 23.73 16.26 15.51
CA ASP A 301 25.14 15.96 15.61
C ASP A 301 25.39 14.46 15.51
N ASP A 302 26.67 14.05 15.44
CA ASP A 302 27.05 12.65 15.34
C ASP A 302 27.39 12.07 16.72
N LEU A 303 26.50 11.25 17.28
CA LEU A 303 26.70 10.59 18.58
C LEU A 303 27.95 9.66 18.61
N THR A 304 28.50 9.34 17.45
CA THR A 304 29.75 8.58 17.33
C THR A 304 30.96 9.49 17.04
N GLY A 305 30.70 10.78 16.93
CA GLY A 305 31.72 11.79 16.63
C GLY A 305 32.69 12.03 17.78
N THR A 306 33.81 12.64 17.46
CA THR A 306 34.89 12.93 18.41
C THR A 306 34.97 14.41 18.80
N SER A 307 34.08 15.25 18.28
CA SER A 307 34.02 16.66 18.67
C SER A 307 33.56 16.83 20.11
N ALA A 308 33.95 17.95 20.75
CA ALA A 308 33.49 18.25 22.10
C ALA A 308 31.97 18.38 22.19
N ALA A 309 31.31 18.84 21.12
CA ALA A 309 29.85 18.94 21.04
C ALA A 309 29.20 17.55 20.98
N ASP A 310 29.67 16.67 20.09
CA ASP A 310 29.19 15.29 19.94
C ASP A 310 29.27 14.54 21.29
N GLN A 311 30.44 14.63 21.96
CA GLN A 311 30.68 13.96 23.24
C GLN A 311 29.83 14.55 24.36
N ALA A 312 29.58 15.86 24.35
CA ALA A 312 28.71 16.50 25.34
C ALA A 312 27.25 16.04 25.17
N LEU A 313 26.76 15.98 23.92
CA LEU A 313 25.42 15.51 23.61
C LEU A 313 25.23 14.02 23.99
N LEU A 314 26.19 13.17 23.59
CA LEU A 314 26.14 11.75 23.98
C LEU A 314 26.05 11.62 25.51
N LYS A 315 26.83 12.43 26.25
CA LYS A 315 26.84 12.42 27.73
C LYS A 315 25.50 12.87 28.32
N GLN A 316 24.80 13.80 27.68
CA GLN A 316 23.45 14.21 28.08
C GLN A 316 22.46 13.04 27.93
N ILE A 317 22.47 12.35 26.76
CA ILE A 317 21.60 11.21 26.51
C ILE A 317 21.91 10.03 27.43
N GLU A 318 23.18 9.72 27.68
CA GLU A 318 23.59 8.73 28.69
C GLU A 318 23.05 9.06 30.09
N THR A 319 23.01 10.35 30.45
CA THR A 319 22.51 10.82 31.74
C THR A 319 20.99 10.63 31.84
N LEU A 320 20.24 10.93 30.78
CA LEU A 320 18.79 10.66 30.72
C LEU A 320 18.50 9.15 30.78
N SER A 321 19.22 8.35 29.99
CA SER A 321 19.10 6.89 30.04
C SER A 321 19.32 6.31 31.43
N ARG A 322 20.29 6.84 32.15
CA ARG A 322 20.56 6.44 33.55
C ARG A 322 19.46 6.88 34.52
N ALA A 323 18.91 8.09 34.33
CA ALA A 323 17.89 8.65 35.21
C ALA A 323 16.57 7.87 35.11
N ASP A 324 16.20 7.45 33.92
CA ASP A 324 14.97 6.71 33.65
C ASP A 324 15.14 5.19 33.73
N ASP A 325 16.39 4.69 33.84
CA ASP A 325 16.77 3.27 33.80
C ASP A 325 16.28 2.59 32.51
N ALA A 326 16.34 3.32 31.36
CA ALA A 326 15.86 2.91 30.07
C ALA A 326 16.89 3.16 28.98
N GLU A 327 16.91 2.36 27.93
CA GLU A 327 17.67 2.68 26.72
C GLU A 327 16.93 3.70 25.85
N ILE A 328 17.67 4.57 25.16
CA ILE A 328 17.12 5.62 24.30
C ILE A 328 17.49 5.31 22.85
N LEU A 329 16.48 5.12 22.01
CA LEU A 329 16.65 4.99 20.56
C LEU A 329 16.41 6.36 19.92
N ALA A 330 17.48 7.05 19.56
CA ALA A 330 17.46 8.34 18.88
C ALA A 330 17.76 8.18 17.38
N ASP A 331 17.55 9.22 16.57
CA ASP A 331 17.86 9.19 15.13
C ASP A 331 18.67 10.43 14.75
N GLN A 332 19.74 10.21 13.98
CA GLN A 332 20.66 11.26 13.54
C GLN A 332 20.86 11.26 12.03
N ASP A 333 21.10 12.45 11.49
CA ASP A 333 21.59 12.67 10.14
C ASP A 333 23.11 12.86 10.17
N THR A 334 23.89 11.96 9.59
CA THR A 334 25.35 11.99 9.71
C THR A 334 26.05 11.85 8.36
N THR A 335 27.33 12.27 8.30
CA THR A 335 28.20 12.07 7.16
C THR A 335 29.51 11.43 7.64
N PRO A 336 29.53 10.10 7.78
CA PRO A 336 30.72 9.40 8.28
C PRO A 336 31.94 9.66 7.38
N PRO A 337 33.16 9.69 7.95
CA PRO A 337 34.39 9.92 7.18
C PRO A 337 34.50 8.94 5.99
N GLY A 338 34.69 9.49 4.79
CA GLY A 338 34.83 8.71 3.56
C GLY A 338 33.57 8.12 2.98
N LYS A 339 32.40 8.41 3.59
CA LYS A 339 31.06 8.03 3.13
C LYS A 339 30.24 9.25 2.72
N GLY A 340 29.07 9.03 2.14
CA GLY A 340 28.11 10.10 1.90
C GLY A 340 27.22 10.34 3.12
N HIS A 341 26.16 11.14 2.93
CA HIS A 341 25.18 11.43 3.95
C HIS A 341 24.33 10.19 4.23
N GLU A 342 24.25 9.76 5.47
CA GLU A 342 23.51 8.59 5.95
C GLU A 342 22.52 9.01 7.04
N LYS A 343 21.49 8.22 7.26
CA LYS A 343 20.51 8.38 8.35
C LYS A 343 20.58 7.16 9.27
N TRP A 344 20.80 7.41 10.54
CA TRP A 344 21.08 6.38 11.54
C TRP A 344 20.10 6.42 12.72
N ALA A 345 19.47 5.30 13.03
CA ALA A 345 18.89 5.06 14.33
C ALA A 345 19.98 4.56 15.26
N VAL A 346 20.15 5.20 16.41
CA VAL A 346 21.22 4.96 17.36
C VAL A 346 20.66 4.60 18.71
N LEU A 347 20.98 3.41 19.20
CA LEU A 347 20.59 2.95 20.53
C LEU A 347 21.66 3.34 21.55
N VAL A 348 21.27 4.05 22.60
CA VAL A 348 22.16 4.59 23.62
C VAL A 348 21.71 4.12 25.02
N ASN A 349 22.67 3.68 25.82
CA ASN A 349 22.48 3.39 27.25
C ASN A 349 23.48 4.20 28.13
N PRO A 350 23.51 4.03 29.47
CA PRO A 350 24.44 4.76 30.32
C PRO A 350 25.92 4.53 30.03
N SER A 351 26.28 3.54 29.22
CA SER A 351 27.66 3.19 28.82
C SER A 351 28.02 3.70 27.41
N GLY A 352 27.11 4.38 26.73
CA GLY A 352 27.29 4.91 25.36
C GLY A 352 26.45 4.24 24.31
N VAL A 353 26.87 4.36 23.05
CA VAL A 353 26.19 3.78 21.89
C VAL A 353 26.30 2.25 21.92
N GLN A 354 25.16 1.57 21.84
CA GLN A 354 25.03 0.12 21.89
C GLN A 354 24.85 -0.51 20.50
N GLY A 355 24.18 0.19 19.60
CA GLY A 355 23.92 -0.30 18.26
C GLY A 355 23.43 0.81 17.33
N ILE A 356 23.55 0.55 16.02
CA ILE A 356 23.20 1.51 14.96
C ILE A 356 22.49 0.74 13.86
N TYR A 357 21.31 1.23 13.46
CA TYR A 357 20.68 0.84 12.22
C TYR A 357 20.81 1.97 11.20
N VAL A 358 21.20 1.66 9.97
CA VAL A 358 21.32 2.63 8.88
C VAL A 358 20.15 2.45 7.92
N LYS A 359 19.42 3.55 7.65
CA LYS A 359 18.26 3.55 6.75
C LYS A 359 18.61 2.91 5.40
N THR A 360 17.86 1.91 4.98
CA THR A 360 18.15 1.14 3.77
C THR A 360 17.29 1.56 2.58
N ARG A 361 16.04 1.99 2.81
CA ARG A 361 15.14 2.45 1.74
C ARG A 361 14.91 3.94 1.82
N LEU A 362 15.51 4.62 0.86
CA LEU A 362 15.47 6.08 0.76
C LEU A 362 14.24 6.55 -0.01
N VAL A 363 13.76 7.75 0.35
CA VAL A 363 12.62 8.39 -0.32
C VAL A 363 13.05 8.91 -1.70
N PRO A 364 12.43 8.43 -2.80
CA PRO A 364 12.71 8.95 -4.13
C PRO A 364 12.41 10.45 -4.20
N PHE A 365 13.32 11.21 -4.78
CA PHE A 365 13.32 12.68 -4.91
C PHE A 365 13.47 13.46 -3.60
N GLY A 366 13.15 12.87 -2.45
CA GLY A 366 13.38 13.50 -1.14
C GLY A 366 14.80 13.27 -0.61
N GLU A 367 15.29 12.04 -0.66
CA GLU A 367 16.59 11.63 -0.11
C GLU A 367 17.58 11.22 -1.20
N TYR A 368 17.10 10.88 -2.40
CA TYR A 368 17.92 10.66 -3.59
C TYR A 368 17.11 10.95 -4.86
N ILE A 369 17.80 11.21 -5.98
CA ILE A 369 17.15 11.33 -7.28
C ILE A 369 17.40 10.07 -8.09
N PRO A 370 16.37 9.27 -8.41
CA PRO A 370 16.48 8.16 -9.34
C PRO A 370 17.04 8.67 -10.68
N PHE A 371 18.00 7.94 -11.27
CA PHE A 371 18.65 8.35 -12.53
C PHE A 371 19.18 9.79 -12.48
N ARG A 372 19.87 10.17 -11.41
CA ARG A 372 20.36 11.53 -11.17
C ARG A 372 21.13 12.12 -12.39
N ALA A 373 21.89 11.30 -13.11
CA ALA A 373 22.62 11.78 -14.29
C ALA A 373 21.71 12.42 -15.36
N GLN A 374 20.47 11.94 -15.48
CA GLN A 374 19.47 12.43 -16.43
C GLN A 374 18.50 13.44 -15.81
N LEU A 375 18.29 13.37 -14.51
CA LEU A 375 17.24 14.12 -13.79
C LEU A 375 17.80 15.16 -12.83
N SER A 376 19.11 15.45 -12.82
CA SER A 376 19.73 16.45 -11.94
C SER A 376 19.14 17.84 -12.07
N TRP A 377 18.60 18.21 -13.24
CA TRP A 377 17.91 19.49 -13.46
C TRP A 377 16.69 19.71 -12.57
N LEU A 378 16.12 18.63 -11.99
CA LEU A 378 15.00 18.75 -11.05
C LEU A 378 15.35 19.54 -9.79
N THR A 379 16.63 19.53 -9.36
CA THR A 379 17.07 20.28 -8.18
C THR A 379 16.95 21.81 -8.36
N SER A 380 16.89 22.27 -9.60
CA SER A 380 16.74 23.70 -9.91
C SER A 380 15.29 24.19 -9.92
N ILE A 381 14.31 23.28 -9.95
CA ILE A 381 12.88 23.61 -10.08
C ILE A 381 12.01 22.99 -8.98
N SER A 382 12.59 22.18 -8.12
CA SER A 382 11.87 21.50 -7.03
C SER A 382 12.76 21.42 -5.78
N LYS A 383 12.17 21.08 -4.64
CA LYS A 383 12.92 20.78 -3.40
C LYS A 383 13.54 19.38 -3.41
N ALA A 384 13.79 18.80 -4.58
CA ALA A 384 14.43 17.49 -4.70
C ALA A 384 15.83 17.48 -4.06
N ALA A 385 16.25 16.33 -3.57
CA ALA A 385 17.51 16.13 -2.86
C ALA A 385 18.71 16.73 -3.61
N SER A 386 19.41 17.65 -2.98
CA SER A 386 20.61 18.32 -3.53
C SER A 386 21.77 17.33 -3.73
N SER A 387 21.89 16.35 -2.83
CA SER A 387 22.79 15.20 -2.90
C SER A 387 22.02 13.91 -2.63
N ASN A 388 22.56 12.76 -3.07
CA ASN A 388 21.97 11.49 -2.68
C ASN A 388 22.46 11.10 -1.30
N MET A 389 21.55 10.64 -0.45
CA MET A 389 21.91 9.87 0.74
C MET A 389 22.45 8.49 0.34
N VAL A 390 23.21 7.89 1.22
CA VAL A 390 23.76 6.54 1.06
C VAL A 390 22.90 5.56 1.87
N PRO A 391 22.33 4.52 1.24
CA PRO A 391 21.56 3.53 1.97
C PRO A 391 22.44 2.58 2.78
N GLY A 392 21.91 2.08 3.89
CA GLY A 392 22.51 1.01 4.69
C GLY A 392 22.55 -0.32 3.94
N THR A 393 23.19 -1.31 4.56
CA THR A 393 23.47 -2.62 3.93
C THR A 393 22.36 -3.66 4.11
N GLY A 394 21.36 -3.40 4.92
CA GLY A 394 20.22 -4.31 5.14
C GLY A 394 19.69 -4.28 6.56
N ALA A 395 18.63 -5.07 6.77
CA ALA A 395 17.94 -5.22 8.03
C ALA A 395 18.82 -5.96 9.06
N HIS A 396 18.75 -5.52 10.31
CA HIS A 396 19.29 -6.21 11.48
C HIS A 396 18.64 -5.66 12.76
N THR A 397 18.44 -6.52 13.74
CA THR A 397 17.86 -6.12 15.00
C THR A 397 18.87 -5.40 15.90
N LEU A 398 18.37 -4.52 16.75
CA LEU A 398 19.11 -3.97 17.89
C LEU A 398 18.60 -4.66 19.17
N THR A 399 19.50 -5.00 20.07
CA THR A 399 19.13 -5.65 21.33
C THR A 399 18.99 -4.60 22.43
N VAL A 400 17.77 -4.39 22.91
CA VAL A 400 17.45 -3.51 24.04
C VAL A 400 17.64 -4.26 25.36
N THR A 401 18.37 -3.65 26.28
CA THR A 401 18.64 -4.19 27.62
C THR A 401 18.34 -3.12 28.66
N SER A 402 17.55 -3.46 29.67
CA SER A 402 17.41 -2.52 30.81
C SER A 402 18.79 -2.26 31.42
N PRO A 403 19.18 -0.98 31.65
CA PRO A 403 20.48 -0.64 32.26
C PRO A 403 20.72 -1.28 33.63
N SER A 404 19.67 -1.49 34.42
CA SER A 404 19.71 -2.20 35.70
C SER A 404 19.71 -3.72 35.56
N GLY A 405 19.46 -4.26 34.37
CA GLY A 405 19.25 -5.68 34.12
C GLY A 405 17.91 -6.22 34.63
N ALA A 406 16.94 -5.33 34.91
CA ALA A 406 15.61 -5.71 35.39
C ALA A 406 14.80 -6.44 34.33
N THR A 407 14.99 -6.09 33.05
CA THR A 407 14.30 -6.70 31.90
C THR A 407 15.26 -7.57 31.09
N ALA A 408 14.84 -8.75 30.71
CA ALA A 408 15.61 -9.61 29.80
C ALA A 408 15.80 -8.94 28.44
N PRO A 409 16.93 -9.16 27.73
CA PRO A 409 17.20 -8.57 26.43
C PRO A 409 16.07 -8.78 25.43
N VAL A 410 15.72 -7.72 24.69
CA VAL A 410 14.65 -7.69 23.67
C VAL A 410 15.24 -7.31 22.32
N ASP A 411 15.03 -8.13 21.30
CA ASP A 411 15.45 -7.80 19.94
C ASP A 411 14.38 -6.95 19.25
N VAL A 412 14.76 -5.73 18.89
CA VAL A 412 13.89 -4.77 18.20
C VAL A 412 14.32 -4.60 16.74
N GLY A 413 13.38 -4.70 15.82
CA GLY A 413 13.57 -4.34 14.43
C GLY A 413 13.30 -2.86 14.24
N VAL A 414 14.32 -2.10 13.84
CA VAL A 414 14.21 -0.66 13.65
C VAL A 414 14.09 -0.31 12.18
N LEU A 415 13.12 0.51 11.85
CA LEU A 415 12.88 1.02 10.49
C LEU A 415 12.62 2.53 10.55
N ILE A 416 13.09 3.27 9.53
CA ILE A 416 13.03 4.73 9.53
C ILE A 416 12.04 5.23 8.47
N CYS A 417 10.97 5.91 8.93
CA CYS A 417 10.01 6.68 8.13
C CYS A 417 9.42 5.88 6.95
N PHE A 418 9.77 6.22 5.74
CA PHE A 418 9.28 5.61 4.49
C PHE A 418 9.40 4.08 4.44
N GLU A 419 10.30 3.49 5.21
CA GLU A 419 10.49 2.04 5.29
C GLU A 419 9.26 1.30 5.82
N SER A 420 8.44 1.96 6.65
CA SER A 420 7.16 1.43 7.16
C SER A 420 6.14 1.10 6.06
N ALA A 421 6.25 1.77 4.90
CA ALA A 421 5.37 1.51 3.76
C ALA A 421 5.58 0.12 3.15
N PHE A 422 6.77 -0.48 3.29
CA PHE A 422 7.15 -1.71 2.63
C PHE A 422 6.83 -2.96 3.46
N PRO A 423 5.92 -3.85 3.00
CA PRO A 423 5.53 -5.05 3.75
C PRO A 423 6.70 -5.98 4.05
N ASP A 424 7.64 -6.10 3.11
CA ASP A 424 8.79 -6.99 3.24
C ASP A 424 9.83 -6.52 4.27
N MET A 425 9.90 -5.20 4.57
CA MET A 425 10.86 -4.68 5.55
C MET A 425 10.57 -5.23 6.96
N SER A 426 9.36 -5.02 7.49
CA SER A 426 8.99 -5.54 8.81
C SER A 426 9.06 -7.06 8.89
N ARG A 427 8.72 -7.76 7.78
CA ARG A 427 8.85 -9.20 7.68
C ARG A 427 10.30 -9.67 7.77
N VAL A 428 11.23 -8.94 7.16
CA VAL A 428 12.66 -9.28 7.22
C VAL A 428 13.18 -9.07 8.64
N GLU A 429 12.81 -7.98 9.33
CA GLU A 429 13.18 -7.75 10.73
C GLU A 429 12.66 -8.88 11.64
N THR A 430 11.39 -9.31 11.46
CA THR A 430 10.83 -10.46 12.17
C THR A 430 11.61 -11.74 11.85
N GLY A 431 12.08 -11.89 10.60
CA GLY A 431 12.95 -12.97 10.18
C GLY A 431 14.29 -13.00 10.90
N GLN A 432 14.82 -11.82 11.25
CA GLN A 432 16.07 -11.65 12.03
C GLN A 432 15.88 -11.81 13.55
N GLY A 433 14.65 -12.02 13.99
CA GLY A 433 14.34 -12.29 15.40
C GLY A 433 13.66 -11.13 16.14
N ALA A 434 13.28 -10.05 15.46
CA ALA A 434 12.59 -8.95 16.13
C ALA A 434 11.32 -9.41 16.86
N GLU A 435 11.17 -8.99 18.12
CA GLU A 435 10.00 -9.21 18.96
C GLU A 435 9.09 -7.99 18.96
N LEU A 436 9.66 -6.81 18.70
CA LEU A 436 9.02 -5.50 18.53
C LEU A 436 9.54 -4.86 17.25
N ILE A 437 8.67 -4.21 16.49
CA ILE A 437 9.06 -3.35 15.38
C ILE A 437 8.92 -1.89 15.82
N VAL A 438 9.96 -1.10 15.62
CA VAL A 438 10.02 0.31 15.98
C VAL A 438 10.21 1.15 14.72
N TYR A 439 9.32 2.13 14.51
CA TYR A 439 9.45 3.15 13.47
C TYR A 439 9.86 4.48 14.08
N GLN A 440 10.84 5.14 13.48
CA GLN A 440 11.18 6.52 13.75
C GLN A 440 10.76 7.37 12.57
N SER A 441 9.94 8.39 12.77
CA SER A 441 9.31 9.17 11.71
C SER A 441 9.47 10.67 11.89
N SER A 442 9.43 11.40 10.77
CA SER A 442 9.35 12.86 10.77
C SER A 442 8.68 13.34 9.47
N THR A 443 7.55 14.03 9.59
CA THR A 443 6.76 14.49 8.44
C THR A 443 6.48 16.00 8.46
N PRO A 444 7.49 16.87 8.73
CA PRO A 444 7.25 18.31 8.93
C PRO A 444 6.70 19.01 7.68
N THR A 445 7.06 18.55 6.48
CA THR A 445 6.60 19.13 5.21
C THR A 445 5.16 18.77 4.87
N PHE A 446 4.59 17.80 5.57
CA PHE A 446 3.22 17.28 5.32
C PHE A 446 2.24 17.60 6.46
N GLN A 447 2.65 18.39 7.44
CA GLN A 447 1.79 18.84 8.53
C GLN A 447 0.54 19.57 8.02
N GLY A 448 -0.60 19.35 8.69
CA GLY A 448 -1.89 19.89 8.25
C GLY A 448 -2.47 19.21 7.00
N THR A 449 -1.86 18.14 6.53
CA THR A 449 -2.40 17.27 5.46
C THR A 449 -2.76 15.88 6.02
N TRP A 450 -3.24 14.99 5.18
CA TRP A 450 -3.54 13.61 5.57
C TRP A 450 -2.33 12.67 5.48
N GLY A 451 -1.19 13.15 5.03
CA GLY A 451 0.04 12.38 4.90
C GLY A 451 0.51 11.74 6.23
N PRO A 452 0.60 12.49 7.34
CA PRO A 452 0.96 11.94 8.65
C PRO A 452 0.04 10.80 9.10
N ASP A 453 -1.30 11.01 9.07
CA ASP A 453 -2.28 10.00 9.45
C ASP A 453 -2.17 8.73 8.57
N GLN A 454 -1.99 8.90 7.26
CA GLN A 454 -1.77 7.78 6.33
C GLN A 454 -0.51 7.01 6.70
N HIS A 455 0.59 7.73 6.96
CA HIS A 455 1.87 7.11 7.33
C HIS A 455 1.74 6.28 8.61
N ALA A 456 1.19 6.85 9.67
CA ALA A 456 1.02 6.20 10.95
C ALA A 456 0.10 4.97 10.88
N SER A 457 -0.96 5.01 10.06
CA SER A 457 -1.90 3.89 9.90
C SER A 457 -1.26 2.63 9.33
N LEU A 458 -0.14 2.75 8.61
CA LEU A 458 0.59 1.61 8.06
C LEU A 458 1.12 0.67 9.15
N ALA A 459 1.44 1.21 10.33
CA ALA A 459 1.91 0.44 11.47
C ALA A 459 0.92 -0.66 11.90
N ALA A 460 -0.39 -0.39 11.86
CA ALA A 460 -1.43 -1.38 12.18
C ALA A 460 -1.36 -2.60 11.27
N ILE A 461 -1.09 -2.37 9.99
CA ILE A 461 -1.04 -3.43 8.99
C ILE A 461 0.22 -4.25 9.14
N ARG A 462 1.36 -3.57 9.35
CA ARG A 462 2.65 -4.24 9.61
C ARG A 462 2.57 -5.11 10.85
N ALA A 463 1.91 -4.63 11.91
CA ALA A 463 1.69 -5.42 13.13
C ALA A 463 0.87 -6.69 12.82
N ALA A 464 -0.24 -6.56 12.11
CA ALA A 464 -1.07 -7.72 11.76
C ALA A 464 -0.38 -8.70 10.79
N GLU A 465 0.47 -8.21 9.87
CA GLU A 465 1.24 -9.04 8.93
C GLU A 465 2.25 -9.91 9.64
N THR A 466 3.01 -9.32 10.56
CA THR A 466 4.13 -9.97 11.23
C THR A 466 3.75 -10.65 12.55
N GLY A 467 2.57 -10.34 13.08
CA GLY A 467 2.20 -10.79 14.43
C GLY A 467 3.11 -10.21 15.51
N ARG A 468 3.78 -9.08 15.23
CA ARG A 468 4.61 -8.31 16.16
C ARG A 468 3.92 -7.01 16.51
N PRO A 469 3.99 -6.55 17.76
CA PRO A 469 3.58 -5.18 18.05
C PRO A 469 4.46 -4.19 17.27
N VAL A 470 3.86 -3.06 16.89
CA VAL A 470 4.54 -2.00 16.16
C VAL A 470 4.33 -0.68 16.88
N VAL A 471 5.41 0.02 17.14
CA VAL A 471 5.38 1.37 17.71
C VAL A 471 6.06 2.35 16.74
N GLN A 472 5.55 3.57 16.67
CA GLN A 472 6.13 4.66 15.89
C GLN A 472 6.27 5.90 16.75
N ALA A 473 7.48 6.40 16.92
CA ALA A 473 7.72 7.73 17.44
C ALA A 473 7.89 8.71 16.28
N ALA A 474 7.12 9.79 16.29
CA ALA A 474 7.22 10.84 15.31
C ALA A 474 7.83 12.09 15.95
N LEU A 475 8.92 12.62 15.35
CA LEU A 475 9.41 13.95 15.73
C LEU A 475 8.32 14.98 15.41
N THR A 476 7.76 14.88 14.23
CA THR A 476 6.56 15.59 13.76
C THR A 476 5.69 14.59 12.98
N GLY A 477 4.39 14.69 13.09
CA GLY A 477 3.43 13.74 12.57
C GLY A 477 2.78 12.95 13.70
N ASP A 478 2.24 11.77 13.41
CA ASP A 478 1.52 10.99 14.38
C ASP A 478 2.42 9.93 15.03
N THR A 479 2.41 9.93 16.37
CA THR A 479 3.03 8.89 17.19
C THR A 479 1.99 7.84 17.54
N VAL A 480 2.28 6.57 17.27
CA VAL A 480 1.29 5.49 17.41
C VAL A 480 1.90 4.21 17.99
N ALA A 481 1.04 3.40 18.59
CA ALA A 481 1.38 2.05 19.01
C ALA A 481 0.23 1.10 18.70
N PHE A 482 0.58 -0.09 18.20
CA PHE A 482 -0.36 -1.16 17.87
C PHE A 482 0.12 -2.49 18.45
N ASP A 483 -0.84 -3.29 18.93
CA ASP A 483 -0.56 -4.67 19.34
C ASP A 483 -0.28 -5.57 18.12
N ALA A 484 0.14 -6.79 18.39
CA ALA A 484 0.46 -7.79 17.37
C ALA A 484 -0.70 -8.17 16.42
N ARG A 485 -1.91 -7.70 16.65
CA ARG A 485 -3.10 -7.87 15.80
C ARG A 485 -3.54 -6.58 15.11
N GLY A 486 -2.77 -5.51 15.22
CA GLY A 486 -3.10 -4.20 14.67
C GLY A 486 -4.17 -3.44 15.45
N ARG A 487 -4.41 -3.77 16.75
CA ARG A 487 -5.27 -2.97 17.61
C ARG A 487 -4.48 -1.79 18.13
N GLN A 488 -5.08 -0.61 18.05
CA GLN A 488 -4.45 0.60 18.55
C GLN A 488 -4.30 0.56 20.07
N LEU A 489 -3.07 0.80 20.54
CA LEU A 489 -2.71 0.97 21.95
C LEU A 489 -2.60 2.45 22.30
N ALA A 490 -2.00 3.27 21.40
CA ALA A 490 -1.89 4.71 21.57
C ALA A 490 -1.94 5.44 20.22
N TRP A 491 -2.32 6.72 20.28
CA TRP A 491 -2.26 7.66 19.16
C TRP A 491 -2.14 9.09 19.66
N LEU A 492 -1.02 9.75 19.36
CA LEU A 492 -0.85 11.20 19.48
C LEU A 492 -0.92 11.77 18.06
N GLY A 493 -1.86 12.67 17.84
CA GLY A 493 -2.07 13.29 16.52
C GLY A 493 -0.95 14.25 16.13
N GLN A 494 -0.90 14.63 14.87
CA GLN A 494 0.17 15.49 14.33
C GLN A 494 0.27 16.87 14.99
N ASP A 495 -0.80 17.37 15.62
CA ASP A 495 -0.84 18.66 16.32
C ASP A 495 -0.51 18.53 17.81
N ASP A 496 -0.39 17.30 18.31
CA ASP A 496 -0.07 17.05 19.71
C ASP A 496 1.44 17.21 19.96
N ARG A 497 1.78 17.54 21.20
CA ARG A 497 3.13 17.55 21.72
C ARG A 497 3.15 16.86 23.07
N GLY A 498 4.05 15.91 23.27
CA GLY A 498 4.14 15.17 24.52
C GLY A 498 4.84 13.84 24.37
N GLN A 499 4.49 12.95 25.24
CA GLN A 499 4.97 11.59 25.28
C GLN A 499 3.87 10.65 25.73
N VAL A 500 3.99 9.39 25.34
CA VAL A 500 3.08 8.34 25.78
C VAL A 500 3.88 7.08 26.10
N THR A 501 3.64 6.50 27.27
CA THR A 501 4.19 5.20 27.66
C THR A 501 3.11 4.15 27.49
N VAL A 502 3.45 3.06 26.84
CA VAL A 502 2.53 1.95 26.54
C VAL A 502 3.13 0.62 26.97
N PRO A 503 2.37 -0.23 27.67
CA PRO A 503 2.72 -1.62 27.87
C PRO A 503 2.60 -2.38 26.54
N VAL A 504 3.64 -3.08 26.17
CA VAL A 504 3.72 -3.82 24.91
C VAL A 504 3.96 -5.30 25.20
N ASP A 505 2.99 -6.12 24.84
CA ASP A 505 3.07 -7.57 24.96
C ASP A 505 3.90 -8.13 23.80
N LEU A 506 5.01 -8.80 24.09
CA LEU A 506 5.93 -9.37 23.12
C LEU A 506 5.65 -10.87 22.93
N PRO A 507 5.35 -11.33 21.71
CA PRO A 507 5.35 -12.74 21.38
C PRO A 507 6.77 -13.35 21.42
N ALA A 508 6.87 -14.67 21.49
CA ALA A 508 8.18 -15.30 21.40
C ALA A 508 8.77 -15.12 19.99
N GLN A 509 10.11 -15.06 19.88
CA GLN A 509 10.81 -14.93 18.60
C GLN A 509 10.46 -16.02 17.59
N ALA A 510 10.19 -17.23 18.10
CA ALA A 510 9.84 -18.39 17.27
C ALA A 510 8.43 -18.30 16.65
N ASP A 511 7.55 -17.48 17.23
CA ASP A 511 6.18 -17.31 16.74
C ASP A 511 6.20 -16.52 15.44
N LYS A 512 5.70 -17.11 14.36
CA LYS A 512 5.69 -16.51 13.02
C LYS A 512 4.33 -16.69 12.37
N THR A 513 3.82 -15.63 11.76
CA THR A 513 2.62 -15.71 10.95
C THR A 513 2.84 -16.57 9.71
N PHE A 514 1.77 -16.97 9.03
CA PHE A 514 1.92 -17.65 7.75
C PHE A 514 2.52 -16.73 6.69
N TYR A 515 2.21 -15.44 6.75
CA TYR A 515 2.82 -14.43 5.85
C TYR A 515 4.33 -14.30 6.06
N ASP A 516 4.82 -14.32 7.32
CA ASP A 516 6.26 -14.31 7.59
C ASP A 516 6.98 -15.49 6.94
N GLN A 517 6.35 -16.65 6.94
CA GLN A 517 6.93 -17.88 6.40
C GLN A 517 6.81 -17.99 4.88
N ALA A 518 5.66 -17.63 4.32
CA ALA A 518 5.35 -17.81 2.90
C ALA A 518 5.64 -16.57 2.03
N GLY A 519 5.82 -15.41 2.65
CA GLY A 519 6.10 -14.14 1.96
C GLY A 519 4.97 -13.67 1.04
N ASP A 520 5.34 -13.01 -0.04
CA ASP A 520 4.42 -12.34 -0.96
C ASP A 520 3.76 -13.28 -1.98
N TYR A 521 3.42 -14.51 -1.57
CA TYR A 521 2.86 -15.53 -2.47
C TYR A 521 1.54 -15.13 -3.10
N VAL A 522 0.69 -14.36 -2.38
CA VAL A 522 -0.58 -13.84 -2.91
C VAL A 522 -0.33 -12.89 -4.07
N MET A 523 0.62 -11.96 -3.89
CA MET A 523 1.01 -11.01 -4.91
C MET A 523 1.59 -11.73 -6.14
N TRP A 524 2.54 -12.66 -5.96
CA TRP A 524 3.13 -13.42 -7.06
C TRP A 524 2.13 -14.30 -7.79
N SER A 525 1.18 -14.91 -7.05
CA SER A 525 0.07 -15.66 -7.64
C SER A 525 -0.81 -14.75 -8.51
N GLY A 526 -1.12 -13.54 -8.03
CA GLY A 526 -1.89 -12.55 -8.78
C GLY A 526 -1.20 -12.12 -10.09
N VAL A 527 0.11 -11.86 -10.03
CA VAL A 527 0.90 -11.55 -11.23
C VAL A 527 0.88 -12.72 -12.21
N GLY A 528 1.12 -13.94 -11.74
CA GLY A 528 1.08 -15.15 -12.57
C GLY A 528 -0.28 -15.39 -13.25
N ILE A 529 -1.37 -15.25 -12.50
CA ILE A 529 -2.74 -15.35 -13.04
C ILE A 529 -3.00 -14.28 -14.11
N SER A 530 -2.55 -13.05 -13.87
CA SER A 530 -2.73 -11.95 -14.82
C SER A 530 -1.98 -12.17 -16.13
N VAL A 531 -0.75 -12.66 -16.05
CA VAL A 531 0.06 -13.04 -17.22
C VAL A 531 -0.62 -14.18 -17.98
N LEU A 532 -1.08 -15.23 -17.29
CA LEU A 532 -1.79 -16.34 -17.91
C LEU A 532 -3.07 -15.88 -18.61
N ALA A 533 -3.86 -15.02 -17.97
CA ALA A 533 -5.07 -14.45 -18.56
C ALA A 533 -4.76 -13.64 -19.83
N ALA A 534 -3.69 -12.86 -19.84
CA ALA A 534 -3.23 -12.10 -21.00
C ALA A 534 -2.80 -13.04 -22.14
N LEU A 535 -2.04 -14.09 -21.84
CA LEU A 535 -1.62 -15.11 -22.82
C LEU A 535 -2.81 -15.82 -23.46
N VAL A 536 -3.79 -16.26 -22.65
CA VAL A 536 -5.03 -16.89 -23.15
C VAL A 536 -5.79 -15.94 -24.08
N MET A 537 -5.87 -14.66 -23.74
CA MET A 537 -6.52 -13.66 -24.62
C MET A 537 -5.77 -13.49 -25.96
N LEU A 538 -4.45 -13.47 -25.93
CA LEU A 538 -3.62 -13.34 -27.14
C LEU A 538 -3.73 -14.57 -28.05
N LEU A 539 -3.67 -15.77 -27.49
CA LEU A 539 -3.81 -17.02 -28.24
C LEU A 539 -5.18 -17.14 -28.91
N ARG A 540 -6.26 -16.83 -28.18
CA ARG A 540 -7.62 -16.82 -28.74
C ARG A 540 -7.77 -15.80 -29.90
N ARG A 541 -7.12 -14.65 -29.78
CA ARG A 541 -7.11 -13.64 -30.85
C ARG A 541 -6.37 -14.14 -32.09
N ARG A 542 -5.22 -14.80 -31.94
CA ARG A 542 -4.45 -15.39 -33.05
C ARG A 542 -5.25 -16.48 -33.75
N HIS A 543 -5.88 -17.37 -33.00
CA HIS A 543 -6.73 -18.44 -33.55
C HIS A 543 -7.91 -17.88 -34.37
N PHE A 544 -8.56 -16.83 -33.86
CA PHE A 544 -9.65 -16.18 -34.59
C PHE A 544 -9.18 -15.54 -35.90
N LEU A 545 -8.04 -14.87 -35.92
CA LEU A 545 -7.46 -14.27 -37.10
C LEU A 545 -7.03 -15.35 -38.12
N ALA A 546 -6.43 -16.45 -37.71
CA ALA A 546 -6.02 -17.53 -38.57
C ALA A 546 -7.23 -18.20 -39.27
N ASN A 547 -8.33 -18.42 -38.53
CA ASN A 547 -9.55 -18.99 -39.08
C ASN A 547 -10.27 -18.03 -40.06
N THR A 548 -10.19 -16.72 -39.86
CA THR A 548 -10.80 -15.74 -40.77
C THR A 548 -9.99 -15.55 -42.06
N THR A 549 -8.66 -15.66 -42.00
CA THR A 549 -7.81 -15.60 -43.19
C THR A 549 -7.88 -16.89 -44.01
N GLY A 550 -8.01 -18.06 -43.37
CA GLY A 550 -8.23 -19.34 -44.04
C GLY A 550 -9.57 -19.43 -44.78
N ALA A 551 -10.63 -18.84 -44.17
CA ALA A 551 -11.96 -18.78 -44.81
C ALA A 551 -12.04 -17.79 -45.99
N ALA A 552 -11.16 -16.77 -46.02
CA ALA A 552 -11.09 -15.81 -47.13
C ALA A 552 -10.26 -16.34 -48.30
N GLY A 553 -9.28 -17.24 -48.07
CA GLY A 553 -8.46 -17.87 -49.11
C GLY A 553 -9.13 -19.03 -49.82
N GLY A 554 -10.25 -19.57 -49.30
CA GLY A 554 -10.99 -20.70 -49.91
C GLY A 554 -12.09 -20.34 -50.90
N ARG A 555 -12.29 -19.07 -51.20
CA ARG A 555 -13.23 -18.59 -52.23
C ARG A 555 -12.47 -18.05 -53.45
N THR A 556 -11.68 -18.87 -54.11
CA THR A 556 -11.38 -18.67 -55.50
C THR A 556 -12.66 -19.07 -56.25
N ALA A 557 -13.35 -18.09 -56.81
CA ALA A 557 -14.44 -18.37 -57.74
C ALA A 557 -13.84 -19.18 -58.90
N GLU A 558 -14.24 -20.44 -59.03
CA GLU A 558 -14.02 -21.20 -60.27
C GLU A 558 -14.82 -20.50 -61.36
N TYR A 559 -14.11 -19.84 -62.27
CA TYR A 559 -14.69 -19.28 -63.45
C TYR A 559 -14.69 -20.38 -64.50
N ASP A 560 -15.83 -20.61 -65.13
CA ASP A 560 -15.95 -21.47 -66.28
C ASP A 560 -15.11 -20.89 -67.47
N ALA A 561 -14.12 -21.64 -67.88
CA ALA A 561 -13.14 -21.22 -68.88
C ALA A 561 -13.75 -20.88 -70.26
N ASP A 562 -15.00 -21.35 -70.59
CA ASP A 562 -15.64 -21.14 -71.87
C ASP A 562 -16.66 -20.00 -71.88
N THR A 563 -17.20 -19.60 -70.76
CA THR A 563 -18.29 -18.59 -70.71
C THR A 563 -17.98 -17.34 -69.92
N GLY A 564 -16.90 -17.31 -69.10
CA GLY A 564 -16.53 -16.17 -68.29
C GLY A 564 -17.51 -15.88 -67.16
N ASN A 565 -18.45 -16.76 -66.86
CA ASN A 565 -19.45 -16.60 -65.83
C ASN A 565 -19.13 -17.42 -64.56
N PRO A 566 -19.45 -16.91 -63.32
CA PRO A 566 -19.25 -17.67 -62.11
C PRO A 566 -20.17 -18.90 -62.07
N VAL A 567 -19.59 -20.08 -61.80
CA VAL A 567 -20.35 -21.33 -61.60
C VAL A 567 -21.13 -21.18 -60.28
N ARG A 568 -22.48 -21.22 -60.42
CA ARG A 568 -23.36 -21.32 -59.22
C ARG A 568 -23.42 -22.78 -58.75
N SER A 569 -22.83 -23.10 -57.63
CA SER A 569 -23.10 -24.34 -56.90
C SER A 569 -24.09 -24.06 -55.76
#